data_928361f70ab27b1ded2444b2e558146c
#
_entry.id   928361f70ab27b1ded2444b2e558146c
#
_cell.length_a   1.000
_cell.length_b   1.000
_cell.length_c   1.000
_cell.angle_alpha   90.00
_cell.angle_beta   90.00
_cell.angle_gamma   90.00
#
_symmetry.space_group_name_H-M   'P 1'
#
loop_
_entity.id
_entity.type
_entity.pdbx_description
1 polymer ?
#
loop_
_entity_poly.entity_id
_entity_poly.type
_entity_poly.pdbx_seq_one_letter_code
_entity_poly.pdbx_strand_id
1 'polypeptide(L)'
;MNEPKKDVKEIWVSLNQKPKNEFNEADDEVLYQDDKLKVVKYENWSLIKEKDCVVCIPYLIESNQMVLRYEYIPTFKYVDGQEFHATLVCGGIETGETPKMALLRELEEEAGIVLREDFTIEEELKPLFISKGHTNKYYPFILPLNERDYHEIIAQGDGSKAESLSKSVKVDIKYLNSLNPSDL
;
A
#
# COMPACT_ATOMS: atom_id res chain seq x y z
N MET A 1 -31.08 -8.61 -33.61
CA MET A 1 -31.50 -7.69 -32.53
C MET A 1 -30.31 -7.53 -31.62
N ASN A 2 -29.69 -6.34 -31.58
CA ASN A 2 -28.59 -6.09 -30.64
C ASN A 2 -29.21 -5.82 -29.26
N GLU A 3 -28.87 -6.64 -28.29
CA GLU A 3 -29.20 -6.31 -26.89
C GLU A 3 -28.60 -4.96 -26.52
N PRO A 4 -29.34 -4.08 -25.81
CA PRO A 4 -28.82 -2.79 -25.40
C PRO A 4 -27.64 -3.05 -24.47
N LYS A 5 -26.50 -2.41 -24.73
CA LYS A 5 -25.33 -2.43 -23.83
C LYS A 5 -25.75 -1.86 -22.47
N LYS A 6 -25.80 -2.70 -21.44
CA LYS A 6 -26.06 -2.26 -20.07
C LYS A 6 -24.93 -1.34 -19.62
N ASP A 7 -25.28 -0.24 -18.94
CA ASP A 7 -24.30 0.62 -18.29
C ASP A 7 -23.52 -0.20 -17.24
N VAL A 8 -22.20 -0.01 -17.20
CA VAL A 8 -21.33 -0.68 -16.22
C VAL A 8 -21.81 -0.44 -14.78
N LYS A 9 -22.40 0.74 -14.48
CA LYS A 9 -23.02 1.05 -13.20
C LYS A 9 -24.22 0.15 -12.89
N GLU A 10 -25.08 -0.13 -13.88
CA GLU A 10 -26.25 -1.01 -13.69
C GLU A 10 -25.83 -2.45 -13.46
N ILE A 11 -24.81 -2.94 -14.18
CA ILE A 11 -24.21 -4.25 -13.94
C ILE A 11 -23.64 -4.33 -12.52
N TRP A 12 -22.90 -3.31 -12.10
CA TRP A 12 -22.29 -3.24 -10.78
C TRP A 12 -23.33 -3.23 -9.66
N VAL A 13 -24.40 -2.46 -9.79
CA VAL A 13 -25.51 -2.43 -8.83
C VAL A 13 -26.20 -3.79 -8.76
N SER A 14 -26.48 -4.44 -9.90
CA SER A 14 -27.16 -5.75 -9.92
C SER A 14 -26.34 -6.87 -9.29
N LEU A 15 -25.01 -6.83 -9.42
CA LEU A 15 -24.10 -7.82 -8.83
C LEU A 15 -23.97 -7.64 -7.30
N ASN A 16 -24.16 -6.42 -6.79
CA ASN A 16 -24.00 -6.10 -5.38
C ASN A 16 -25.34 -6.08 -4.59
N GLN A 17 -26.46 -6.47 -5.21
CA GLN A 17 -27.76 -6.57 -4.54
C GLN A 17 -27.96 -7.85 -3.70
N LYS A 18 -26.98 -8.73 -3.63
CA LYS A 18 -27.06 -9.87 -2.71
C LYS A 18 -27.12 -9.33 -1.27
N PRO A 19 -28.01 -9.87 -0.41
CA PRO A 19 -28.01 -9.52 0.99
C PRO A 19 -26.60 -9.71 1.54
N LYS A 20 -26.07 -8.71 2.24
CA LYS A 20 -24.86 -8.87 3.04
C LYS A 20 -25.21 -9.96 4.07
N ASN A 21 -24.76 -11.17 3.85
CA ASN A 21 -24.70 -12.11 4.96
C ASN A 21 -23.90 -11.39 6.03
N GLU A 22 -24.42 -11.31 7.24
CA GLU A 22 -23.68 -10.79 8.39
C GLU A 22 -22.45 -11.70 8.51
N PHE A 23 -21.33 -11.19 8.02
CA PHE A 23 -20.06 -11.92 8.08
C PHE A 23 -19.57 -11.79 9.51
N ASN A 24 -19.64 -12.90 10.26
CA ASN A 24 -19.14 -12.98 11.60
C ASN A 24 -17.74 -13.61 11.58
N GLU A 25 -16.71 -12.81 11.84
CA GLU A 25 -15.32 -13.28 11.90
C GLU A 25 -15.08 -14.38 12.95
N ALA A 26 -15.98 -14.53 13.92
CA ALA A 26 -15.90 -15.58 14.93
C ALA A 26 -16.17 -16.98 14.35
N ASP A 27 -16.79 -17.06 13.16
CA ASP A 27 -17.14 -18.33 12.51
C ASP A 27 -16.07 -18.76 11.47
N ASP A 28 -14.94 -18.04 11.38
CA ASP A 28 -13.85 -18.40 10.46
C ASP A 28 -13.24 -19.76 10.79
N GLU A 29 -13.23 -20.68 9.82
CA GLU A 29 -12.38 -21.88 9.89
C GLU A 29 -10.92 -21.48 9.66
N VAL A 30 -10.12 -21.45 10.73
CA VAL A 30 -8.72 -21.04 10.69
C VAL A 30 -7.86 -22.21 10.20
N LEU A 31 -7.17 -22.01 9.07
CA LEU A 31 -6.23 -22.97 8.51
C LEU A 31 -4.80 -22.76 9.01
N TYR A 32 -4.41 -21.50 9.23
CA TYR A 32 -3.12 -21.10 9.78
C TYR A 32 -3.23 -19.72 10.43
N GLN A 33 -2.42 -19.46 11.45
CA GLN A 33 -2.31 -18.14 12.08
C GLN A 33 -0.95 -17.99 12.77
N ASP A 34 -0.37 -16.81 12.61
CA ASP A 34 0.76 -16.30 13.41
C ASP A 34 0.49 -14.87 13.87
N ASP A 35 1.53 -14.14 14.25
CA ASP A 35 1.45 -12.75 14.70
C ASP A 35 1.25 -11.73 13.56
N LYS A 36 1.46 -12.15 12.31
CA LYS A 36 1.42 -11.25 11.12
C LYS A 36 0.21 -11.49 10.25
N LEU A 37 -0.17 -12.74 10.06
CA LEU A 37 -1.25 -13.10 9.16
C LEU A 37 -2.11 -14.25 9.70
N LYS A 38 -3.33 -14.33 9.18
CA LYS A 38 -4.28 -15.43 9.42
C LYS A 38 -4.78 -15.95 8.08
N VAL A 39 -4.74 -17.26 7.88
CA VAL A 39 -5.34 -17.92 6.71
C VAL A 39 -6.64 -18.57 7.12
N VAL A 40 -7.72 -18.24 6.45
CA VAL A 40 -9.06 -18.76 6.75
C VAL A 40 -9.69 -19.44 5.55
N LYS A 41 -10.55 -20.40 5.81
CA LYS A 41 -11.39 -21.02 4.78
C LYS A 41 -12.65 -20.18 4.58
N TYR A 42 -12.94 -19.84 3.33
CA TYR A 42 -14.18 -19.19 2.94
C TYR A 42 -14.71 -19.87 1.66
N GLU A 43 -15.81 -20.58 1.77
CA GLU A 43 -16.33 -21.43 0.68
C GLU A 43 -15.24 -22.36 0.12
N ASN A 44 -14.87 -22.19 -1.15
CA ASN A 44 -13.81 -22.96 -1.82
C ASN A 44 -12.46 -22.23 -1.86
N TRP A 45 -12.33 -21.09 -1.17
CA TRP A 45 -11.13 -20.26 -1.14
C TRP A 45 -10.39 -20.39 0.19
N SER A 46 -9.07 -20.27 0.13
CA SER A 46 -8.27 -19.92 1.28
C SER A 46 -7.93 -18.42 1.18
N LEU A 47 -8.39 -17.65 2.17
CA LEU A 47 -8.19 -16.21 2.21
C LEU A 47 -7.10 -15.88 3.22
N ILE A 48 -6.24 -14.94 2.84
CA ILE A 48 -5.19 -14.40 3.71
C ILE A 48 -5.73 -13.09 4.31
N LYS A 49 -5.74 -13.03 5.64
CA LYS A 49 -6.13 -11.85 6.42
C LYS A 49 -4.86 -11.23 7.00
N GLU A 50 -4.59 -10.02 6.59
CA GLU A 50 -3.47 -9.19 7.03
C GLU A 50 -4.00 -7.80 7.43
N LYS A 51 -3.13 -6.94 7.97
CA LYS A 51 -3.48 -5.55 8.21
C LYS A 51 -3.76 -4.81 6.89
N ASP A 52 -4.70 -3.89 6.92
CA ASP A 52 -4.82 -2.89 5.86
C ASP A 52 -3.53 -2.06 5.78
N CYS A 53 -3.19 -1.56 4.60
CA CYS A 53 -1.94 -0.84 4.36
C CYS A 53 -2.18 0.51 3.70
N VAL A 54 -1.31 1.46 3.97
CA VAL A 54 -1.16 2.67 3.17
C VAL A 54 -0.06 2.48 2.13
N VAL A 55 -0.22 3.09 0.98
CA VAL A 55 0.79 3.13 -0.08
C VAL A 55 0.92 4.57 -0.57
N CYS A 56 2.12 5.11 -0.61
CA CYS A 56 2.34 6.50 -0.94
C CYS A 56 3.39 6.71 -2.02
N ILE A 57 3.12 7.69 -2.86
CA ILE A 57 4.06 8.24 -3.83
C ILE A 57 4.30 9.72 -3.46
N PRO A 58 5.34 10.04 -2.68
CA PRO A 58 5.77 11.42 -2.50
C PRO A 58 6.41 11.92 -3.80
N TYR A 59 5.85 12.98 -4.37
CA TYR A 59 6.35 13.61 -5.59
C TYR A 59 6.88 15.01 -5.29
N LEU A 60 8.17 15.20 -5.43
CA LEU A 60 8.87 16.45 -5.17
C LEU A 60 8.81 17.34 -6.43
N ILE A 61 7.98 18.37 -6.37
CA ILE A 61 7.60 19.16 -7.54
C ILE A 61 8.80 19.88 -8.16
N GLU A 62 9.59 20.60 -7.35
CA GLU A 62 10.70 21.43 -7.83
C GLU A 62 11.81 20.61 -8.48
N SER A 63 12.11 19.43 -7.93
CA SER A 63 13.16 18.54 -8.45
C SER A 63 12.66 17.54 -9.48
N ASN A 64 11.34 17.45 -9.70
CA ASN A 64 10.68 16.47 -10.58
C ASN A 64 11.05 15.01 -10.23
N GLN A 65 11.09 14.70 -8.94
CA GLN A 65 11.51 13.40 -8.41
C GLN A 65 10.40 12.73 -7.62
N MET A 66 10.40 11.41 -7.61
CA MET A 66 9.63 10.60 -6.66
C MET A 66 10.54 10.07 -5.57
N VAL A 67 10.00 9.93 -4.35
CA VAL A 67 10.68 9.21 -3.28
C VAL A 67 10.20 7.78 -3.28
N LEU A 68 11.14 6.86 -3.45
CA LEU A 68 10.93 5.41 -3.43
C LEU A 68 11.73 4.81 -2.28
N ARG A 69 11.34 3.62 -1.86
CA ARG A 69 12.12 2.77 -0.94
C ARG A 69 12.96 1.80 -1.75
N TYR A 70 14.21 1.63 -1.39
CA TYR A 70 15.03 0.52 -1.84
C TYR A 70 15.21 -0.43 -0.65
N GLU A 71 14.51 -1.54 -0.70
CA GLU A 71 14.33 -2.39 0.48
C GLU A 71 14.47 -3.88 0.19
N TYR A 72 14.76 -4.63 1.26
CA TYR A 72 14.82 -6.08 1.22
C TYR A 72 13.42 -6.67 1.14
N ILE A 73 13.15 -7.42 0.08
CA ILE A 73 11.84 -8.07 -0.14
C ILE A 73 12.03 -9.58 -0.24
N PRO A 74 11.64 -10.34 0.81
CA PRO A 74 11.79 -11.80 0.85
C PRO A 74 11.14 -12.51 -0.34
N THR A 75 10.03 -11.99 -0.84
CA THR A 75 9.30 -12.59 -1.98
C THR A 75 10.14 -12.56 -3.26
N PHE A 76 10.79 -11.44 -3.57
CA PHE A 76 11.66 -11.35 -4.72
C PHE A 76 12.89 -12.22 -4.57
N LYS A 77 13.49 -12.27 -3.38
CA LYS A 77 14.57 -13.21 -3.10
C LYS A 77 14.15 -14.65 -3.34
N TYR A 78 12.96 -15.04 -2.91
CA TYR A 78 12.45 -16.39 -3.09
C TYR A 78 12.16 -16.74 -4.56
N VAL A 79 11.64 -15.78 -5.35
CA VAL A 79 11.18 -16.02 -6.72
C VAL A 79 12.33 -15.90 -7.74
N ASP A 80 13.14 -14.85 -7.64
CA ASP A 80 14.15 -14.51 -8.65
C ASP A 80 15.60 -14.40 -8.11
N GLY A 81 15.78 -14.57 -6.80
CA GLY A 81 17.08 -14.51 -6.13
C GLY A 81 17.59 -13.09 -5.84
N GLN A 82 16.82 -12.05 -6.20
CA GLN A 82 17.18 -10.66 -5.90
C GLN A 82 16.69 -10.28 -4.51
N GLU A 83 17.54 -9.63 -3.73
CA GLU A 83 17.22 -9.31 -2.33
C GLU A 83 16.59 -7.93 -2.15
N PHE A 84 16.95 -6.98 -3.01
CA PHE A 84 16.56 -5.57 -2.87
C PHE A 84 15.86 -5.08 -4.13
N HIS A 85 14.76 -4.36 -3.92
CA HIS A 85 13.98 -3.76 -4.98
C HIS A 85 13.54 -2.34 -4.61
N ALA A 86 13.27 -1.53 -5.63
CA ALA A 86 12.63 -0.24 -5.44
C ALA A 86 11.12 -0.45 -5.30
N THR A 87 10.55 0.08 -4.21
CA THR A 87 9.13 0.01 -3.89
C THR A 87 8.59 1.39 -3.58
N LEU A 88 7.28 1.47 -3.43
CA LEU A 88 6.62 2.67 -2.90
C LEU A 88 6.78 2.71 -1.37
N VAL A 89 6.64 3.90 -0.78
CA VAL A 89 6.49 4.02 0.68
C VAL A 89 5.19 3.33 1.09
N CYS A 90 5.28 2.31 1.93
CA CYS A 90 4.14 1.44 2.25
C CYS A 90 4.27 0.89 3.66
N GLY A 91 3.18 0.94 4.42
CA GLY A 91 3.16 0.30 5.74
C GLY A 91 1.78 -0.07 6.22
N GLY A 92 1.74 -0.88 7.26
CA GLY A 92 0.51 -1.37 7.88
C GLY A 92 -0.20 -0.30 8.68
N ILE A 93 -1.54 -0.31 8.65
CA ILE A 93 -2.37 0.54 9.51
C ILE A 93 -2.47 -0.12 10.87
N GLU A 94 -1.98 0.56 11.91
CA GLU A 94 -2.01 0.04 13.27
C GLU A 94 -3.40 0.17 13.90
N THR A 95 -3.63 -0.61 14.97
CA THR A 95 -4.92 -0.57 15.68
C THR A 95 -5.20 0.83 16.23
N GLY A 96 -6.30 1.43 15.79
CA GLY A 96 -6.72 2.78 16.17
C GLY A 96 -6.19 3.89 15.27
N GLU A 97 -5.36 3.58 14.29
CA GLU A 97 -4.95 4.54 13.26
C GLU A 97 -6.00 4.69 12.17
N THR A 98 -6.10 5.90 11.64
CA THR A 98 -6.72 6.14 10.33
C THR A 98 -5.67 5.96 9.23
N PRO A 99 -6.08 5.76 7.95
CA PRO A 99 -5.11 5.70 6.84
C PRO A 99 -4.19 6.93 6.77
N LYS A 100 -4.71 8.14 7.09
CA LYS A 100 -3.88 9.35 7.12
C LYS A 100 -2.86 9.35 8.26
N MET A 101 -3.21 8.83 9.43
CA MET A 101 -2.26 8.72 10.55
C MET A 101 -1.15 7.74 10.21
N ALA A 102 -1.49 6.57 9.67
CA ALA A 102 -0.51 5.60 9.21
C ALA A 102 0.40 6.19 8.12
N LEU A 103 -0.18 6.90 7.15
CA LEU A 103 0.59 7.58 6.10
C LEU A 103 1.63 8.55 6.68
N LEU A 104 1.24 9.40 7.62
CA LEU A 104 2.16 10.36 8.24
C LEU A 104 3.31 9.66 8.98
N ARG A 105 3.00 8.61 9.71
CA ARG A 105 4.00 7.79 10.40
C ARG A 105 4.98 7.13 9.42
N GLU A 106 4.49 6.48 8.37
CA GLU A 106 5.33 5.79 7.38
C GLU A 106 6.19 6.77 6.56
N LEU A 107 5.67 7.98 6.26
CA LEU A 107 6.47 9.03 5.63
C LEU A 107 7.66 9.43 6.51
N GLU A 108 7.44 9.58 7.81
CA GLU A 108 8.51 9.93 8.76
C GLU A 108 9.49 8.77 8.94
N GLU A 109 8.98 7.58 9.26
CA GLU A 109 9.77 6.41 9.62
C GLU A 109 10.56 5.85 8.43
N GLU A 110 9.90 5.72 7.27
CA GLU A 110 10.50 5.08 6.12
C GLU A 110 11.09 6.07 5.10
N ALA A 111 10.38 7.16 4.79
CA ALA A 111 10.83 8.10 3.79
C ALA A 111 11.71 9.23 4.35
N GLY A 112 11.71 9.43 5.67
CA GLY A 112 12.37 10.57 6.29
C GLY A 112 11.75 11.91 5.90
N ILE A 113 10.45 11.92 5.59
CA ILE A 113 9.67 13.11 5.20
C ILE A 113 8.72 13.46 6.33
N VAL A 114 8.88 14.64 6.92
CA VAL A 114 7.96 15.18 7.91
C VAL A 114 7.18 16.33 7.28
N LEU A 115 5.88 16.14 7.12
CA LEU A 115 4.99 17.17 6.57
C LEU A 115 4.79 18.29 7.60
N ARG A 116 4.63 19.51 7.15
CA ARG A 116 4.32 20.64 8.02
C ARG A 116 2.90 20.55 8.54
N GLU A 117 2.65 21.10 9.72
CA GLU A 117 1.33 21.04 10.38
C GLU A 117 0.19 21.66 9.57
N ASP A 118 0.49 22.64 8.72
CA ASP A 118 -0.46 23.31 7.85
C ASP A 118 -0.66 22.61 6.50
N PHE A 119 0.10 21.54 6.22
CA PHE A 119 -0.08 20.76 5.00
C PHE A 119 -1.38 19.95 5.03
N THR A 120 -2.19 20.12 4.00
CA THR A 120 -3.45 19.37 3.87
C THR A 120 -3.32 18.25 2.85
N ILE A 121 -3.53 17.03 3.29
CA ILE A 121 -3.66 15.86 2.40
C ILE A 121 -5.06 15.93 1.77
N GLU A 122 -5.12 16.25 0.46
CA GLU A 122 -6.36 16.63 -0.21
C GLU A 122 -7.35 15.48 -0.34
N GLU A 123 -7.04 14.38 -0.98
CA GLU A 123 -7.99 13.29 -1.18
C GLU A 123 -7.40 11.91 -0.86
N GLU A 124 -8.15 11.11 -0.13
CA GLU A 124 -7.94 9.67 -0.10
C GLU A 124 -8.49 9.07 -1.38
N LEU A 125 -7.64 8.44 -2.16
CA LEU A 125 -8.10 7.59 -3.24
C LEU A 125 -8.89 6.41 -2.65
N LYS A 126 -9.82 5.86 -3.42
CA LYS A 126 -10.58 4.69 -2.96
C LYS A 126 -9.63 3.53 -2.68
N PRO A 127 -9.83 2.80 -1.57
CA PRO A 127 -9.00 1.66 -1.26
C PRO A 127 -9.10 0.58 -2.34
N LEU A 128 -8.00 -0.12 -2.56
CA LEU A 128 -7.83 -1.15 -3.57
C LEU A 128 -7.65 -2.52 -2.90
N PHE A 129 -8.20 -3.55 -3.53
CA PHE A 129 -7.82 -4.93 -3.26
C PHE A 129 -6.85 -5.40 -4.34
N ILE A 130 -5.65 -5.80 -3.97
CA ILE A 130 -4.61 -6.20 -4.94
C ILE A 130 -4.70 -7.66 -5.37
N SER A 131 -5.43 -8.49 -4.64
CA SER A 131 -5.56 -9.91 -4.89
C SER A 131 -6.95 -10.43 -4.54
N LYS A 132 -7.38 -11.50 -5.21
CA LYS A 132 -8.63 -12.22 -4.88
C LYS A 132 -8.52 -13.05 -3.61
N GLY A 133 -7.31 -13.34 -3.15
CA GLY A 133 -7.06 -14.18 -1.99
C GLY A 133 -6.69 -13.41 -0.73
N HIS A 134 -6.51 -12.09 -0.81
CA HIS A 134 -6.20 -11.23 0.33
C HIS A 134 -7.41 -10.38 0.70
N THR A 135 -7.66 -10.22 1.98
CA THR A 135 -8.80 -9.43 2.48
C THR A 135 -8.41 -8.00 2.83
N ASN A 136 -7.13 -7.73 2.99
CA ASN A 136 -6.62 -6.41 3.32
C ASN A 136 -6.81 -5.41 2.17
N LYS A 137 -6.95 -4.15 2.53
CA LYS A 137 -7.09 -3.02 1.62
C LYS A 137 -5.81 -2.23 1.57
N TYR A 138 -5.52 -1.69 0.41
CA TYR A 138 -4.44 -0.72 0.20
C TYR A 138 -5.06 0.66 0.00
N TYR A 139 -4.64 1.63 0.81
CA TYR A 139 -5.08 3.03 0.75
C TYR A 139 -4.00 3.83 0.03
N PRO A 140 -4.18 4.10 -1.28
CA PRO A 140 -3.17 4.79 -2.07
C PRO A 140 -3.23 6.30 -1.85
N PHE A 141 -2.04 6.93 -1.78
CA PHE A 141 -1.87 8.37 -1.70
C PHE A 141 -0.84 8.83 -2.73
N ILE A 142 -1.12 9.93 -3.39
CA ILE A 142 -0.16 10.66 -4.22
C ILE A 142 0.03 12.02 -3.56
N LEU A 143 1.24 12.35 -3.14
CA LEU A 143 1.54 13.59 -2.43
C LEU A 143 2.46 14.47 -3.29
N PRO A 144 1.90 15.42 -4.05
CA PRO A 144 2.70 16.47 -4.67
C PRO A 144 3.18 17.44 -3.58
N LEU A 145 4.50 17.50 -3.37
CA LEU A 145 5.14 18.26 -2.30
C LEU A 145 6.04 19.35 -2.88
N ASN A 146 5.85 20.60 -2.44
CA ASN A 146 6.83 21.66 -2.64
C ASN A 146 7.85 21.63 -1.48
N GLU A 147 9.03 22.20 -1.67
CA GLU A 147 10.08 22.29 -0.63
C GLU A 147 9.61 22.94 0.68
N ARG A 148 8.60 23.80 0.61
CA ARG A 148 7.99 24.45 1.78
C ARG A 148 7.02 23.56 2.55
N ASP A 149 6.57 22.42 1.99
CA ASP A 149 5.50 21.59 2.54
C ASP A 149 6.04 20.54 3.52
N TYR A 150 7.35 20.30 3.51
CA TYR A 150 8.00 19.27 4.32
C TYR A 150 9.41 19.67 4.76
N HIS A 151 9.99 18.87 5.63
CA HIS A 151 11.42 18.84 5.89
C HIS A 151 11.91 17.40 5.95
N GLU A 152 13.18 17.19 5.66
CA GLU A 152 13.78 15.87 5.65
C GLU A 152 14.47 15.58 6.99
N ILE A 153 14.33 14.34 7.43
CA ILE A 153 15.05 13.77 8.58
C ILE A 153 15.74 12.47 8.15
N ILE A 154 16.57 11.92 8.99
CA ILE A 154 17.10 10.57 8.79
C ILE A 154 15.99 9.58 9.14
N ALA A 155 15.54 8.82 8.14
CA ALA A 155 14.58 7.74 8.34
C ALA A 155 15.13 6.71 9.32
N GLN A 156 14.37 6.39 10.38
CA GLN A 156 14.84 5.51 11.44
C GLN A 156 14.31 4.07 11.30
N GLY A 157 13.24 3.90 10.53
CA GLY A 157 12.53 2.64 10.42
C GLY A 157 11.88 2.17 11.72
N ASP A 158 11.33 0.97 11.72
CA ASP A 158 10.73 0.32 12.89
C ASP A 158 11.76 -0.42 13.77
N GLY A 159 13.04 -0.40 13.39
CA GLY A 159 14.12 -1.10 14.05
C GLY A 159 14.28 -2.57 13.63
N SER A 160 13.52 -3.06 12.65
CA SER A 160 13.70 -4.38 12.12
C SER A 160 15.03 -4.52 11.34
N LYS A 161 15.55 -5.76 11.24
CA LYS A 161 16.76 -6.01 10.46
C LYS A 161 16.54 -5.70 8.98
N ALA A 162 15.37 -5.94 8.44
CA ALA A 162 15.04 -5.65 7.04
C ALA A 162 15.08 -4.14 6.79
N GLU A 163 14.50 -3.35 7.67
CA GLU A 163 14.49 -1.90 7.54
C GLU A 163 15.86 -1.26 7.75
N SER A 164 16.70 -1.81 8.64
CA SER A 164 18.09 -1.33 8.80
C SER A 164 18.93 -1.44 7.53
N LEU A 165 18.54 -2.28 6.58
CA LEU A 165 19.17 -2.46 5.28
C LEU A 165 18.50 -1.63 4.17
N SER A 166 17.33 -1.08 4.46
CA SER A 166 16.52 -0.32 3.51
C SER A 166 16.90 1.16 3.51
N LYS A 167 16.63 1.86 2.43
CA LYS A 167 16.87 3.30 2.32
C LYS A 167 15.89 3.95 1.36
N SER A 168 15.57 5.21 1.62
CA SER A 168 14.82 6.02 0.67
C SER A 168 15.75 6.56 -0.42
N VAL A 169 15.23 6.60 -1.64
CA VAL A 169 15.95 7.08 -2.83
C VAL A 169 15.05 8.06 -3.59
N LYS A 170 15.65 9.13 -4.12
CA LYS A 170 14.96 10.08 -4.99
C LYS A 170 15.24 9.71 -6.44
N VAL A 171 14.19 9.47 -7.21
CA VAL A 171 14.26 9.03 -8.61
C VAL A 171 13.57 10.06 -9.49
N ASP A 172 14.28 10.60 -10.47
CA ASP A 172 13.71 11.51 -11.47
C ASP A 172 12.65 10.76 -12.30
N ILE A 173 11.46 11.36 -12.45
CA ILE A 173 10.32 10.75 -13.16
C ILE A 173 10.68 10.27 -14.57
N LYS A 174 11.59 10.94 -15.26
CA LYS A 174 12.03 10.52 -16.61
C LYS A 174 12.62 9.10 -16.63
N TYR A 175 13.16 8.63 -15.51
CA TYR A 175 13.75 7.28 -15.40
C TYR A 175 12.73 6.19 -15.04
N LEU A 176 11.51 6.53 -14.65
CA LEU A 176 10.50 5.52 -14.29
C LEU A 176 10.20 4.56 -15.45
N ASN A 177 10.18 5.06 -16.69
CA ASN A 177 9.97 4.24 -17.88
C ASN A 177 11.18 3.35 -18.25
N SER A 178 12.35 3.61 -17.68
CA SER A 178 13.56 2.84 -17.88
C SER A 178 13.88 1.90 -16.71
N LEU A 179 13.14 2.03 -15.62
CA LEU A 179 13.18 1.03 -14.55
C LEU A 179 12.57 -0.26 -15.11
N ASN A 180 13.41 -1.29 -15.21
CA ASN A 180 12.94 -2.60 -15.59
C ASN A 180 11.87 -3.04 -14.54
N PRO A 181 10.79 -3.74 -14.92
CA PRO A 181 9.89 -4.34 -13.93
C PRO A 181 10.57 -5.22 -12.89
N SER A 182 11.77 -5.71 -13.19
CA SER A 182 12.66 -6.36 -12.22
C SER A 182 13.47 -5.39 -11.34
N ASP A 183 13.37 -4.08 -11.60
CA ASP A 183 14.07 -3.03 -10.86
C ASP A 183 13.08 -2.18 -10.01
N LEU A 184 11.77 -2.54 -10.08
CA LEU A 184 10.67 -1.90 -9.34
C LEU A 184 10.11 -2.86 -8.32
#